data_b1991387840d849ac7f57d2174080946
#
_entry.id   b1991387840d849ac7f57d2174080946
#
_cell.length_a   1.000
_cell.length_b   1.000
_cell.length_c   1.000
_cell.angle_alpha   90.00
_cell.angle_beta   90.00
_cell.angle_gamma   90.00
#
_symmetry.space_group_name_H-M   'P 1'
#
loop_
_entity.id
_entity.type
_entity.pdbx_description
1 polymer ?
#
loop_
_entity_poly.entity_id
_entity_poly.type
_entity_poly.pdbx_seq_one_letter_code
_entity_poly.pdbx_strand_id
1 'polypeptide(L)'
;MTRVFVLDDHDLVRRGLKELLEDNGDIEVVGEASTAGEARSGIPLAEPDVAVLDVRLSDGSGVQVCREIRSRHPEIKCVMFSAFDDEVAIVESILAGASGYVLKQIKGGDIVNAVRMVASGESLFEPALRVRVLDNAPEDERGG
;
A
#
# COMPACT_ATOMS: atom_id res chain seq x y z
N MET A 1 -7.77 16.45 5.46
CA MET A 1 -7.70 15.77 4.17
C MET A 1 -6.68 14.64 4.24
N THR A 2 -7.01 13.48 3.73
CA THR A 2 -6.10 12.33 3.72
C THR A 2 -5.05 12.50 2.61
N ARG A 3 -3.78 12.39 2.97
CA ARG A 3 -2.65 12.55 2.04
C ARG A 3 -2.21 11.18 1.55
N VAL A 4 -2.12 10.99 0.25
CA VAL A 4 -1.84 9.68 -0.36
C VAL A 4 -0.66 9.79 -1.33
N PHE A 5 0.24 8.80 -1.26
CA PHE A 5 1.30 8.60 -2.26
C PHE A 5 0.94 7.38 -3.11
N VAL A 6 1.15 7.46 -4.42
CA VAL A 6 0.80 6.38 -5.36
C VAL A 6 2.05 5.87 -6.06
N LEU A 7 2.29 4.56 -5.98
CA LEU A 7 3.36 3.87 -6.70
C LEU A 7 2.75 2.85 -7.66
N ASP A 8 2.89 3.10 -8.97
CA ASP A 8 2.44 2.19 -10.01
C ASP A 8 3.29 2.45 -11.27
N ASP A 9 3.80 1.39 -11.89
CA ASP A 9 4.67 1.52 -13.06
C ASP A 9 3.90 1.73 -14.37
N HIS A 10 2.57 1.68 -14.35
CA HIS A 10 1.73 1.95 -15.51
C HIS A 10 1.17 3.37 -15.43
N ASP A 11 1.63 4.25 -16.31
CA ASP A 11 1.24 5.67 -16.30
C ASP A 11 -0.27 5.90 -16.36
N LEU A 12 -0.98 5.14 -17.21
CA LEU A 12 -2.43 5.28 -17.33
C LEU A 12 -3.16 4.84 -16.07
N VAL A 13 -2.73 3.74 -15.46
CA VAL A 13 -3.32 3.25 -14.20
C VAL A 13 -3.09 4.27 -13.09
N ARG A 14 -1.86 4.77 -12.99
CA ARG A 14 -1.51 5.75 -11.95
C ARG A 14 -2.33 7.03 -12.09
N ARG A 15 -2.50 7.51 -13.32
CA ARG A 15 -3.29 8.72 -13.60
C ARG A 15 -4.76 8.51 -13.24
N GLY A 16 -5.34 7.39 -13.66
CA GLY A 16 -6.72 7.06 -13.35
C GLY A 16 -6.94 6.89 -11.85
N LEU A 17 -5.99 6.28 -11.16
CA LEU A 17 -6.05 6.11 -9.71
C LEU A 17 -6.03 7.46 -8.99
N LYS A 18 -5.18 8.38 -9.43
CA LYS A 18 -5.12 9.72 -8.86
C LYS A 18 -6.45 10.44 -9.01
N GLU A 19 -7.03 10.43 -10.21
CA GLU A 19 -8.34 11.05 -10.47
C GLU A 19 -9.42 10.45 -9.58
N LEU A 20 -9.43 9.13 -9.46
CA LEU A 20 -10.42 8.41 -8.67
C LEU A 20 -10.31 8.77 -7.19
N LEU A 21 -9.09 8.79 -6.66
CA LEU A 21 -8.85 9.13 -5.25
C LEU A 21 -9.24 10.56 -4.93
N GLU A 22 -8.99 11.50 -5.85
CA GLU A 22 -9.25 12.93 -5.61
C GLU A 22 -10.69 13.36 -5.92
N ASP A 23 -11.49 12.50 -6.53
CA ASP A 23 -12.82 12.85 -7.05
C ASP A 23 -13.77 13.42 -5.98
N ASN A 24 -13.75 12.88 -4.77
CA ASN A 24 -14.66 13.32 -3.71
C ASN A 24 -14.11 14.46 -2.85
N GLY A 25 -12.89 14.91 -3.07
CA GLY A 25 -12.31 16.06 -2.41
C GLY A 25 -11.79 15.84 -0.99
N ASP A 26 -11.87 14.62 -0.45
CA ASP A 26 -11.39 14.29 0.89
C ASP A 26 -10.00 13.62 0.89
N ILE A 27 -9.48 13.32 -0.29
CA ILE A 27 -8.15 12.71 -0.47
C ILE A 27 -7.33 13.59 -1.40
N GLU A 28 -6.06 13.81 -1.04
CA GLU A 28 -5.10 14.53 -1.88
C GLU A 28 -3.94 13.60 -2.20
N VAL A 29 -3.62 13.44 -3.48
CA VAL A 29 -2.43 12.70 -3.91
C VAL A 29 -1.24 13.64 -3.84
N VAL A 30 -0.36 13.40 -2.87
CA VAL A 30 0.77 14.29 -2.56
C VAL A 30 2.06 13.89 -3.23
N GLY A 31 2.07 12.75 -3.90
CA GLY A 31 3.24 12.29 -4.64
C GLY A 31 2.94 11.05 -5.44
N GLU A 32 3.76 10.82 -6.45
CA GLU A 32 3.64 9.68 -7.36
C GLU A 32 5.02 9.14 -7.69
N ALA A 33 5.08 7.84 -7.98
CA ALA A 33 6.30 7.20 -8.45
C ALA A 33 5.94 6.07 -9.42
N SER A 34 6.84 5.78 -10.35
CA SER A 34 6.72 4.67 -11.28
C SER A 34 7.70 3.54 -10.98
N THR A 35 8.65 3.75 -10.09
CA THR A 35 9.66 2.76 -9.72
C THR A 35 9.79 2.66 -8.21
N ALA A 36 10.31 1.53 -7.74
CA ALA A 36 10.60 1.34 -6.32
C ALA A 36 11.62 2.38 -5.82
N GLY A 37 12.65 2.67 -6.61
CA GLY A 37 13.65 3.67 -6.25
C GLY A 37 13.06 5.06 -6.05
N GLU A 38 12.20 5.49 -6.96
CA GLU A 38 11.50 6.78 -6.82
C GLU A 38 10.60 6.83 -5.58
N ALA A 39 9.93 5.71 -5.29
CA ALA A 39 9.06 5.63 -4.12
C ALA A 39 9.85 5.71 -2.83
N ARG A 40 10.99 5.02 -2.73
CA ARG A 40 11.85 5.07 -1.55
C ARG A 40 12.30 6.48 -1.22
N SER A 41 12.60 7.27 -2.23
CA SER A 41 13.00 8.67 -2.05
C SER A 41 11.80 9.58 -1.83
N GLY A 42 10.72 9.37 -2.57
CA GLY A 42 9.58 10.28 -2.61
C GLY A 42 8.64 10.17 -1.42
N ILE A 43 8.42 8.95 -0.91
CA ILE A 43 7.46 8.74 0.18
C ILE A 43 7.87 9.51 1.46
N PRO A 44 9.12 9.42 1.94
CA PRO A 44 9.50 10.17 3.13
C PRO A 44 9.37 11.68 2.96
N LEU A 45 9.67 12.19 1.77
CA LEU A 45 9.58 13.63 1.48
C LEU A 45 8.14 14.11 1.41
N ALA A 46 7.24 13.31 0.88
CA ALA A 46 5.83 13.67 0.74
C ALA A 46 5.06 13.58 2.05
N GLU A 47 5.53 12.77 2.97
CA GLU A 47 4.88 12.54 4.27
C GLU A 47 3.39 12.20 4.14
N PRO A 48 3.04 11.15 3.36
CA PRO A 48 1.63 10.77 3.20
C PRO A 48 1.08 10.07 4.45
N ASP A 49 -0.23 10.06 4.57
CA ASP A 49 -0.92 9.24 5.58
C ASP A 49 -0.97 7.78 5.12
N VAL A 50 -1.19 7.58 3.82
CA VAL A 50 -1.31 6.25 3.21
C VAL A 50 -0.51 6.22 1.92
N ALA A 51 0.26 5.14 1.72
CA ALA A 51 0.92 4.85 0.45
C ALA A 51 0.20 3.69 -0.23
N VAL A 52 -0.22 3.89 -1.47
CA VAL A 52 -0.81 2.84 -2.32
C VAL A 52 0.30 2.32 -3.22
N LEU A 53 0.63 1.06 -3.07
CA LEU A 53 1.83 0.46 -3.67
C LEU A 53 1.48 -0.72 -4.57
N ASP A 54 1.91 -0.65 -5.83
CA ASP A 54 1.84 -1.80 -6.74
C ASP A 54 2.80 -2.88 -6.24
N VAL A 55 2.39 -4.13 -6.32
CA VAL A 55 3.20 -5.27 -5.86
C VAL A 55 4.39 -5.52 -6.79
N ARG A 56 4.14 -5.57 -8.10
CA ARG A 56 5.16 -5.91 -9.09
C ARG A 56 5.64 -4.68 -9.84
N LEU A 57 6.93 -4.43 -9.76
CA LEU A 57 7.58 -3.27 -10.38
C LEU A 57 8.75 -3.75 -11.23
N SER A 58 9.14 -2.95 -12.23
CA SER A 58 10.26 -3.28 -13.10
C SER A 58 11.60 -3.36 -12.35
N ASP A 59 11.74 -2.60 -11.27
CA ASP A 59 12.99 -2.55 -10.48
C ASP A 59 12.85 -3.18 -9.08
N GLY A 60 11.82 -4.00 -8.87
CA GLY A 60 11.67 -4.69 -7.59
C GLY A 60 10.23 -4.94 -7.21
N SER A 61 9.95 -4.83 -5.92
CA SER A 61 8.65 -5.16 -5.34
C SER A 61 8.14 -4.04 -4.45
N GLY A 62 6.85 -3.72 -4.60
CA GLY A 62 6.18 -2.79 -3.70
C GLY A 62 6.09 -3.33 -2.27
N VAL A 63 6.11 -4.65 -2.10
CA VAL A 63 6.14 -5.25 -0.75
C VAL A 63 7.43 -4.88 -0.02
N GLN A 64 8.58 -4.89 -0.72
CA GLN A 64 9.84 -4.46 -0.13
C GLN A 64 9.82 -2.97 0.22
N VAL A 65 9.24 -2.14 -0.64
CA VAL A 65 9.05 -0.71 -0.35
C VAL A 65 8.20 -0.55 0.91
N CYS A 66 7.10 -1.28 1.01
CA CYS A 66 6.24 -1.28 2.19
C CYS A 66 7.02 -1.64 3.46
N ARG A 67 7.80 -2.70 3.42
CA ARG A 67 8.60 -3.15 4.56
C ARG A 67 9.57 -2.06 5.02
N GLU A 68 10.28 -1.45 4.10
CA GLU A 68 11.24 -0.39 4.41
C GLU A 68 10.56 0.85 4.98
N ILE A 69 9.46 1.28 4.37
CA ILE A 69 8.72 2.45 4.83
C ILE A 69 8.12 2.20 6.21
N ARG A 70 7.49 1.05 6.43
CA ARG A 70 6.89 0.73 7.72
C ARG A 70 7.93 0.61 8.84
N SER A 71 9.13 0.14 8.50
CA SER A 71 10.23 0.03 9.46
C SER A 71 10.74 1.41 9.91
N ARG A 72 10.85 2.36 9.00
CA ARG A 72 11.41 3.70 9.28
C ARG A 72 10.36 4.74 9.63
N HIS A 73 9.15 4.58 9.09
CA HIS A 73 8.07 5.56 9.23
C HIS A 73 6.76 4.83 9.56
N PRO A 74 6.66 4.29 10.80
CA PRO A 74 5.48 3.48 11.16
C PRO A 74 4.15 4.25 11.13
N GLU A 75 4.20 5.57 11.11
CA GLU A 75 3.02 6.42 10.96
C GLU A 75 2.44 6.39 9.53
N ILE A 76 3.23 6.00 8.54
CA ILE A 76 2.76 5.88 7.15
C ILE A 76 2.16 4.50 6.97
N LYS A 77 0.88 4.44 6.66
CA LYS A 77 0.17 3.17 6.39
C LYS A 77 0.36 2.79 4.92
N CYS A 78 0.34 1.50 4.63
CA CYS A 78 0.52 1.01 3.26
C CYS A 78 -0.63 0.10 2.86
N VAL A 79 -1.13 0.29 1.63
CA VAL A 79 -2.12 -0.59 0.99
C VAL A 79 -1.49 -1.10 -0.30
N MET A 80 -1.42 -2.42 -0.44
CA MET A 80 -0.97 -3.02 -1.69
C MET A 80 -2.10 -2.99 -2.71
N PHE A 81 -1.78 -2.69 -3.96
CA PHE A 81 -2.75 -2.57 -5.04
C PHE A 81 -2.22 -3.38 -6.22
N SER A 82 -2.83 -4.53 -6.50
CA SER A 82 -2.28 -5.51 -7.43
C SER A 82 -3.31 -6.01 -8.45
N ALA A 83 -2.83 -6.33 -9.65
CA ALA A 83 -3.64 -6.99 -10.67
C ALA A 83 -3.83 -8.49 -10.39
N PHE A 84 -3.10 -9.06 -9.43
CA PHE A 84 -3.04 -10.49 -9.19
C PHE A 84 -3.50 -10.86 -7.78
N ASP A 85 -4.38 -11.86 -7.70
CA ASP A 85 -4.78 -12.49 -6.44
C ASP A 85 -3.75 -13.58 -6.12
N ASP A 86 -2.69 -13.19 -5.43
CA ASP A 86 -1.51 -14.02 -5.15
C ASP A 86 -1.38 -14.22 -3.64
N GLU A 87 -1.63 -15.44 -3.17
CA GLU A 87 -1.57 -15.77 -1.74
C GLU A 87 -0.20 -15.48 -1.13
N VAL A 88 0.88 -15.75 -1.87
CA VAL A 88 2.24 -15.49 -1.38
C VAL A 88 2.44 -13.99 -1.17
N ALA A 89 2.01 -13.18 -2.14
CA ALA A 89 2.12 -11.73 -2.03
C ALA A 89 1.27 -11.18 -0.90
N ILE A 90 0.09 -11.75 -0.66
CA ILE A 90 -0.78 -11.35 0.46
C ILE A 90 -0.08 -11.64 1.80
N VAL A 91 0.48 -12.84 1.96
CA VAL A 91 1.22 -13.21 3.18
C VAL A 91 2.43 -12.29 3.37
N GLU A 92 3.21 -12.08 2.33
CA GLU A 92 4.38 -11.18 2.38
C GLU A 92 3.98 -9.75 2.72
N SER A 93 2.82 -9.29 2.23
CA SER A 93 2.30 -7.96 2.53
C SER A 93 1.95 -7.81 4.01
N ILE A 94 1.32 -8.82 4.61
CA ILE A 94 1.03 -8.83 6.05
C ILE A 94 2.33 -8.76 6.85
N LEU A 95 3.32 -9.58 6.49
CA LEU A 95 4.63 -9.60 7.15
C LEU A 95 5.38 -8.27 7.00
N ALA A 96 5.18 -7.58 5.88
CA ALA A 96 5.80 -6.28 5.64
C ALA A 96 5.11 -5.13 6.41
N GLY A 97 3.98 -5.40 7.05
CA GLY A 97 3.25 -4.40 7.81
C GLY A 97 2.20 -3.63 7.02
N ALA A 98 1.81 -4.11 5.84
CA ALA A 98 0.73 -3.50 5.08
C ALA A 98 -0.61 -3.61 5.82
N SER A 99 -1.50 -2.66 5.58
CA SER A 99 -2.84 -2.65 6.18
C SER A 99 -3.90 -3.25 5.26
N GLY A 100 -3.58 -3.54 4.02
CA GLY A 100 -4.52 -4.14 3.09
C GLY A 100 -3.90 -4.56 1.77
N TYR A 101 -4.65 -5.36 1.04
CA TYR A 101 -4.29 -5.83 -0.30
C TYR A 101 -5.55 -5.76 -1.15
N VAL A 102 -5.56 -4.90 -2.15
CA VAL A 102 -6.72 -4.61 -3.00
C VAL A 102 -6.42 -5.01 -4.43
N LEU A 103 -7.36 -5.69 -5.08
CA LEU A 103 -7.21 -6.10 -6.47
C LEU A 103 -7.62 -4.98 -7.42
N LYS A 104 -6.81 -4.74 -8.45
CA LYS A 104 -7.07 -3.70 -9.46
C LYS A 104 -8.31 -3.97 -10.31
N GLN A 105 -8.74 -5.23 -10.38
CA GLN A 105 -9.90 -5.65 -11.19
C GLN A 105 -11.23 -5.41 -10.49
N ILE A 106 -11.22 -5.05 -9.23
CA ILE A 106 -12.42 -4.73 -8.47
C ILE A 106 -12.81 -3.29 -8.77
N LYS A 107 -14.10 -2.96 -8.62
CA LYS A 107 -14.62 -1.62 -8.90
C LYS A 107 -13.78 -0.54 -8.25
N GLY A 108 -13.51 0.54 -8.97
CA GLY A 108 -12.64 1.62 -8.53
C GLY A 108 -12.96 2.19 -7.15
N GLY A 109 -14.22 2.17 -6.73
CA GLY A 109 -14.61 2.64 -5.39
C GLY A 109 -13.99 1.86 -4.25
N ASP A 110 -13.57 0.61 -4.48
CA ASP A 110 -12.99 -0.22 -3.43
C ASP A 110 -11.64 0.31 -2.96
N ILE A 111 -10.81 0.82 -3.88
CA ILE A 111 -9.53 1.40 -3.48
C ILE A 111 -9.72 2.71 -2.70
N VAL A 112 -10.71 3.51 -3.06
CA VAL A 112 -11.04 4.75 -2.35
C VAL A 112 -11.48 4.43 -0.92
N ASN A 113 -12.40 3.48 -0.77
CA ASN A 113 -12.88 3.05 0.55
C ASN A 113 -11.75 2.42 1.37
N ALA A 114 -10.90 1.61 0.73
CA ALA A 114 -9.74 1.01 1.40
C ALA A 114 -8.80 2.07 1.97
N VAL A 115 -8.50 3.10 1.20
CA VAL A 115 -7.64 4.20 1.65
C VAL A 115 -8.28 4.92 2.84
N ARG A 116 -9.58 5.19 2.80
CA ARG A 116 -10.30 5.84 3.91
C ARG A 116 -10.25 5.01 5.18
N MET A 117 -10.50 3.72 5.08
CA MET A 117 -10.48 2.81 6.24
C MET A 117 -9.08 2.72 6.84
N VAL A 118 -8.07 2.55 6.01
CA VAL A 118 -6.69 2.47 6.46
C VAL A 118 -6.23 3.78 7.10
N ALA A 119 -6.60 4.92 6.53
CA ALA A 119 -6.30 6.23 7.09
C ALA A 119 -6.91 6.41 8.48
N SER A 120 -8.07 5.78 8.74
CA SER A 120 -8.72 5.83 10.05
C SER A 120 -8.13 4.84 11.06
N GLY A 121 -7.13 4.06 10.66
CA GLY A 121 -6.44 3.13 11.55
C GLY A 121 -6.88 1.67 11.44
N GLU A 122 -7.79 1.36 10.51
CA GLU A 122 -8.28 0.00 10.35
C GLU A 122 -7.33 -0.84 9.48
N SER A 123 -7.29 -2.15 9.75
CA SER A 123 -6.66 -3.14 8.87
C SER A 123 -7.75 -3.78 8.01
N LEU A 124 -7.46 -3.97 6.72
CA LEU A 124 -8.38 -4.62 5.79
C LEU A 124 -8.22 -6.15 5.78
N PHE A 125 -7.15 -6.65 6.41
CA PHE A 125 -6.94 -8.10 6.51
C PHE A 125 -7.85 -8.68 7.58
N GLU A 126 -8.39 -9.87 7.31
CA GLU A 126 -9.16 -10.61 8.30
C GLU A 126 -8.29 -10.84 9.55
N PRO A 127 -8.77 -10.51 10.76
CA PRO A 127 -7.95 -10.63 11.97
C PRO A 127 -7.38 -12.03 12.20
N ALA A 128 -8.17 -13.08 11.95
CA ALA A 128 -7.72 -14.46 12.11
C ALA A 128 -6.56 -14.81 11.16
N LEU A 129 -6.64 -14.36 9.91
CA LEU A 129 -5.59 -14.56 8.93
C LEU A 129 -4.31 -13.84 9.37
N ARG A 130 -4.43 -12.59 9.79
CA ARG A 130 -3.31 -11.75 10.19
C ARG A 130 -2.58 -12.36 11.40
N VAL A 131 -3.32 -12.78 12.41
CA VAL A 131 -2.76 -13.44 13.59
C VAL A 131 -2.01 -14.72 13.20
N ARG A 132 -2.64 -15.55 12.37
CA ARG A 132 -2.04 -16.83 11.93
C ARG A 132 -0.74 -16.62 11.15
N VAL A 133 -0.70 -15.62 10.25
CA VAL A 133 0.50 -15.30 9.48
C VAL A 133 1.61 -14.80 10.39
N LEU A 134 1.31 -13.88 11.30
CA LEU A 134 2.31 -13.31 12.20
C LEU A 134 2.83 -14.33 13.21
N ASP A 135 1.97 -15.21 13.72
CA ASP A 135 2.37 -16.26 14.68
C ASP A 135 3.29 -17.31 14.06
N ASN A 136 3.16 -17.56 12.75
CA ASN A 136 3.98 -18.53 12.03
C ASN A 136 5.21 -17.92 11.37
N ALA A 137 5.41 -16.61 11.49
CA ALA A 137 6.54 -15.92 10.90
C ALA A 137 7.84 -16.16 11.70
N PRO A 138 9.02 -16.13 11.05
CA PRO A 138 10.29 -16.09 11.75
C PRO A 138 10.37 -14.89 12.71
N GLU A 139 11.11 -15.02 13.82
CA GLU A 139 11.20 -13.96 14.83
C GLU A 139 11.66 -12.62 14.28
N ASP A 140 12.59 -12.64 13.35
CA ASP A 140 13.13 -11.42 12.73
C ASP A 140 12.09 -10.67 11.90
N GLU A 141 11.00 -11.33 11.51
CA GLU A 141 9.92 -10.71 10.76
C GLU A 141 8.74 -10.29 11.64
N ARG A 142 8.60 -10.91 12.82
CA ARG A 142 7.51 -10.58 13.75
C ARG A 142 7.69 -9.23 14.42
N GLY A 143 8.92 -8.82 14.57
CA GLY A 143 9.27 -7.66 15.37
C GLY A 143 8.94 -6.32 14.71
N GLY A 144 8.41 -6.36 13.53
CA GLY A 144 7.91 -5.22 12.77
C GLY A 144 8.38 -3.85 13.15
#